data_b74938d1c0c0323bef569ee0f28a8d09
#
_entry.id   b74938d1c0c0323bef569ee0f28a8d09
#
_cell.length_a   1.000
_cell.length_b   1.000
_cell.length_c   1.000
_cell.angle_alpha   90.00
_cell.angle_beta   90.00
_cell.angle_gamma   90.00
#
_symmetry.space_group_name_H-M   'P 1'
#
loop_
_entity.id
_entity.type
_entity.pdbx_description
1 polymer ?
#
loop_
_entity_poly.entity_id
_entity_poly.type
_entity_poly.pdbx_seq_one_letter_code
_entity_poly.pdbx_strand_id
1 'polypeptide(L)'
;MPATSPPRAWAEIDLGAIRHNLNVVKQAAKGEYYMPVVKAGAYGHGLEQVCRTLDSEGIAFFGVANVGEARRISQAGCRTRPYILGPAFPEEREEIVLNGWRSFISTMEEAEHYNSLARLYGKTLPIHLSVDTGMGRGGFLPDQLEELLSRLGELDSLHPEGLGAHLPCADEDREITLRQIALFERMAARIREKLPLKYCHLANSHAYLDYEIPSHN
;
A
#
# COMPACT_ATOMS: atom_id res chain seq x y z
N MET A 1 37.60 3.79 -24.75
CA MET A 1 36.23 4.05 -24.36
C MET A 1 35.86 5.44 -24.89
N PRO A 2 34.73 5.65 -25.59
CA PRO A 2 34.37 6.99 -26.00
C PRO A 2 34.12 7.82 -24.74
N ALA A 3 34.68 9.01 -24.70
CA ALA A 3 34.46 9.98 -23.65
C ALA A 3 32.97 10.35 -23.69
N THR A 4 32.19 9.92 -22.69
CA THR A 4 30.83 10.36 -22.55
C THR A 4 30.85 11.84 -22.23
N SER A 5 30.24 12.66 -23.11
CA SER A 5 30.07 14.08 -22.80
C SER A 5 29.35 14.22 -21.47
N PRO A 6 29.69 15.19 -20.64
CA PRO A 6 29.01 15.41 -19.38
C PRO A 6 27.51 15.68 -19.66
N PRO A 7 26.61 15.21 -18.79
CA PRO A 7 25.18 15.46 -18.96
C PRO A 7 24.91 16.98 -18.97
N ARG A 8 23.98 17.42 -19.82
CA ARG A 8 23.58 18.83 -19.90
C ARG A 8 22.75 19.30 -18.71
N ALA A 9 22.08 18.35 -18.05
CA ALA A 9 21.29 18.58 -16.85
C ALA A 9 21.28 17.29 -16.01
N TRP A 10 21.20 17.45 -14.69
CA TRP A 10 21.05 16.35 -13.75
C TRP A 10 20.22 16.78 -12.55
N ALA A 11 19.69 15.82 -11.82
CA ALA A 11 19.08 16.05 -10.52
C ALA A 11 20.00 15.49 -9.41
N GLU A 12 20.24 16.30 -8.41
CA GLU A 12 20.95 15.89 -7.19
C GLU A 12 19.92 15.52 -6.13
N ILE A 13 19.99 14.28 -5.65
CA ILE A 13 19.06 13.76 -4.65
C ILE A 13 19.75 13.72 -3.29
N ASP A 14 19.26 14.52 -2.36
CA ASP A 14 19.72 14.51 -0.97
C ASP A 14 18.97 13.43 -0.17
N LEU A 15 19.62 12.30 0.05
CA LEU A 15 19.05 11.19 0.83
C LEU A 15 18.90 11.55 2.31
N GLY A 16 19.69 12.49 2.82
CA GLY A 16 19.54 13.03 4.17
C GLY A 16 18.24 13.83 4.33
N ALA A 17 17.90 14.65 3.32
CA ALA A 17 16.63 15.37 3.28
C ALA A 17 15.42 14.41 3.22
N ILE A 18 15.52 13.31 2.49
CA ILE A 18 14.45 12.28 2.46
C ILE A 18 14.25 11.67 3.85
N ARG A 19 15.33 11.30 4.55
CA ARG A 19 15.24 10.80 5.93
C ARG A 19 14.68 11.85 6.89
N HIS A 20 15.10 13.09 6.75
CA HIS A 20 14.58 14.20 7.53
C HIS A 20 13.08 14.37 7.34
N ASN A 21 12.59 14.33 6.10
CA ASN A 21 11.16 14.45 5.78
C ASN A 21 10.35 13.31 6.40
N LEU A 22 10.84 12.07 6.37
CA LEU A 22 10.19 10.96 7.08
C LEU A 22 10.08 11.25 8.60
N ASN A 23 11.13 11.78 9.21
CA ASN A 23 11.11 12.12 10.64
C ASN A 23 10.12 13.25 10.94
N VAL A 24 9.99 14.25 10.07
CA VAL A 24 8.96 15.29 10.20
C VAL A 24 7.56 14.68 10.16
N VAL A 25 7.30 13.77 9.21
CA VAL A 25 6.03 13.04 9.15
C VAL A 25 5.79 12.25 10.42
N LYS A 26 6.76 11.50 10.92
CA LYS A 26 6.64 10.73 12.16
C LYS A 26 6.35 11.59 13.39
N GLN A 27 6.92 12.79 13.48
CA GLN A 27 6.67 13.72 14.59
C GLN A 27 5.28 14.36 14.51
N ALA A 28 4.79 14.63 13.30
CA ALA A 28 3.44 15.16 13.09
C ALA A 28 2.36 14.08 13.27
N ALA A 29 2.75 12.83 13.08
CA ALA A 29 1.85 11.68 13.05
C ALA A 29 1.42 11.22 14.43
N LYS A 30 0.16 10.86 14.53
CA LYS A 30 -0.37 10.03 15.61
C LYS A 30 -0.40 8.53 15.24
N GLY A 31 0.02 8.17 14.03
CA GLY A 31 -0.01 6.80 13.52
C GLY A 31 1.14 5.93 14.04
N GLU A 32 0.90 4.62 14.11
CA GLU A 32 1.90 3.63 14.55
C GLU A 32 2.71 3.08 13.36
N TYR A 33 2.13 3.11 12.14
CA TYR A 33 2.71 2.49 10.95
C TYR A 33 2.88 3.50 9.81
N TYR A 34 4.04 3.46 9.19
CA TYR A 34 4.37 4.33 8.06
C TYR A 34 4.67 3.49 6.83
N MET A 35 4.11 3.90 5.70
CA MET A 35 4.34 3.28 4.40
C MET A 35 4.80 4.35 3.39
N PRO A 36 6.10 4.64 3.30
CA PRO A 36 6.62 5.49 2.23
C PRO A 36 6.24 4.91 0.86
N VAL A 37 5.59 5.71 0.02
CA VAL A 37 5.25 5.33 -1.34
C VAL A 37 6.41 5.69 -2.26
N VAL A 38 7.07 4.67 -2.81
CA VAL A 38 8.30 4.79 -3.60
C VAL A 38 8.15 4.32 -5.05
N LYS A 39 6.91 4.25 -5.53
CA LYS A 39 6.61 3.90 -6.93
C LYS A 39 7.26 4.86 -7.93
N ALA A 40 7.29 4.48 -9.20
CA ALA A 40 7.91 5.23 -10.30
C ALA A 40 9.37 5.61 -10.00
N GLY A 41 10.15 4.62 -9.48
CA GLY A 41 11.53 4.85 -9.12
C GLY A 41 11.72 5.84 -7.96
N ALA A 42 10.84 5.78 -6.92
CA ALA A 42 10.71 6.77 -5.87
C ALA A 42 10.41 8.18 -6.42
N TYR A 43 9.47 8.26 -7.36
CA TYR A 43 9.12 9.48 -8.09
C TYR A 43 10.34 10.14 -8.78
N GLY A 44 11.23 9.30 -9.32
CA GLY A 44 12.45 9.73 -9.99
C GLY A 44 13.67 9.96 -9.08
N HIS A 45 13.54 9.75 -7.77
CA HIS A 45 14.64 9.95 -6.80
C HIS A 45 15.59 8.75 -6.68
N GLY A 46 15.31 7.64 -7.38
CA GLY A 46 16.11 6.43 -7.33
C GLY A 46 15.62 5.43 -6.29
N LEU A 47 14.90 4.39 -6.75
CA LEU A 47 14.19 3.43 -5.92
C LEU A 47 15.09 2.78 -4.87
N GLU A 48 16.18 2.17 -5.30
CA GLU A 48 17.06 1.38 -4.44
C GLU A 48 17.76 2.23 -3.38
N GLN A 49 18.22 3.43 -3.76
CA GLN A 49 18.92 4.35 -2.87
C GLN A 49 17.96 4.88 -1.79
N VAL A 50 16.75 5.30 -2.18
CA VAL A 50 15.72 5.77 -1.25
C VAL A 50 15.31 4.64 -0.31
N CYS A 51 15.04 3.43 -0.84
CA CYS A 51 14.63 2.30 0.00
C CYS A 51 15.71 1.89 0.99
N ARG A 52 16.99 1.78 0.58
CA ARG A 52 18.09 1.51 1.52
C ARG A 52 18.23 2.59 2.60
N THR A 53 18.00 3.85 2.24
CA THR A 53 18.06 4.97 3.20
C THR A 53 16.96 4.88 4.26
N LEU A 54 15.77 4.39 3.89
CA LEU A 54 14.62 4.33 4.77
C LEU A 54 14.44 2.96 5.47
N ASP A 55 15.17 1.92 5.05
CA ASP A 55 14.97 0.54 5.53
C ASP A 55 15.17 0.35 7.04
N SER A 56 16.01 1.18 7.67
CA SER A 56 16.28 1.17 9.11
C SER A 56 15.40 2.10 9.92
N GLU A 57 14.48 2.82 9.29
CA GLU A 57 13.73 3.91 9.92
C GLU A 57 12.41 3.45 10.58
N GLY A 58 12.19 2.16 10.77
CA GLY A 58 10.99 1.65 11.46
C GLY A 58 9.70 1.87 10.68
N ILE A 59 9.76 1.74 9.37
CA ILE A 59 8.59 1.77 8.48
C ILE A 59 7.98 0.38 8.34
N ALA A 60 6.68 0.29 8.07
CA ALA A 60 5.99 -0.99 7.95
C ALA A 60 6.21 -1.63 6.59
N PHE A 61 6.09 -0.86 5.52
CA PHE A 61 6.19 -1.30 4.13
C PHE A 61 6.77 -0.23 3.22
N PHE A 62 7.25 -0.64 2.03
CA PHE A 62 7.47 0.26 0.89
C PHE A 62 6.31 0.13 -0.08
N GLY A 63 5.52 1.19 -0.28
CA GLY A 63 4.44 1.22 -1.26
C GLY A 63 4.98 1.34 -2.68
N VAL A 64 4.69 0.35 -3.54
CA VAL A 64 5.12 0.28 -4.94
C VAL A 64 3.95 0.12 -5.88
N ALA A 65 4.13 0.43 -7.18
CA ALA A 65 3.07 0.32 -8.16
C ALA A 65 2.86 -1.12 -8.67
N ASN A 66 3.92 -1.92 -8.76
CA ASN A 66 3.91 -3.21 -9.45
C ASN A 66 4.97 -4.18 -8.90
N VAL A 67 4.89 -5.42 -9.37
CA VAL A 67 5.80 -6.51 -8.99
C VAL A 67 7.25 -6.24 -9.41
N GLY A 68 7.48 -5.58 -10.54
CA GLY A 68 8.83 -5.22 -11.00
C GLY A 68 9.58 -4.32 -10.00
N GLU A 69 8.89 -3.34 -9.42
CA GLU A 69 9.46 -2.48 -8.37
C GLU A 69 9.67 -3.26 -7.06
N ALA A 70 8.71 -4.12 -6.68
CA ALA A 70 8.85 -4.98 -5.50
C ALA A 70 10.09 -5.88 -5.59
N ARG A 71 10.32 -6.48 -6.76
CA ARG A 71 11.51 -7.29 -7.05
C ARG A 71 12.81 -6.48 -6.89
N ARG A 72 12.86 -5.26 -7.42
CA ARG A 72 14.03 -4.37 -7.30
C ARG A 72 14.36 -4.04 -5.84
N ILE A 73 13.35 -3.75 -5.00
CA ILE A 73 13.54 -3.51 -3.56
C ILE A 73 14.11 -4.75 -2.87
N SER A 74 13.56 -5.93 -3.15
CA SER A 74 14.06 -7.18 -2.59
C SER A 74 15.50 -7.48 -3.02
N GLN A 75 15.82 -7.28 -4.31
CA GLN A 75 17.19 -7.42 -4.84
C GLN A 75 18.16 -6.39 -4.28
N ALA A 76 17.68 -5.20 -3.88
CA ALA A 76 18.48 -4.19 -3.21
C ALA A 76 18.90 -4.58 -1.78
N GLY A 77 18.37 -5.69 -1.25
CA GLY A 77 18.68 -6.22 0.08
C GLY A 77 17.92 -5.52 1.21
N CYS A 78 16.85 -4.80 0.91
CA CYS A 78 16.00 -4.18 1.94
C CYS A 78 15.25 -5.24 2.73
N ARG A 79 15.17 -5.05 4.06
CA ARG A 79 14.43 -5.94 4.97
C ARG A 79 12.94 -5.60 5.04
N THR A 80 12.63 -4.31 4.89
CA THR A 80 11.24 -3.84 4.81
C THR A 80 10.60 -4.34 3.53
N ARG A 81 9.45 -4.98 3.68
CA ARG A 81 8.77 -5.64 2.56
C ARG A 81 8.04 -4.66 1.66
N PRO A 82 8.02 -4.93 0.35
CA PRO A 82 7.15 -4.23 -0.58
C PRO A 82 5.67 -4.47 -0.28
N TYR A 83 4.88 -3.43 -0.55
CA TYR A 83 3.42 -3.46 -0.59
C TYR A 83 2.98 -2.97 -1.97
N ILE A 84 2.31 -3.83 -2.73
CA ILE A 84 1.90 -3.56 -4.10
C ILE A 84 0.55 -2.84 -4.07
N LEU A 85 0.54 -1.56 -4.46
CA LEU A 85 -0.61 -0.66 -4.42
C LEU A 85 -1.51 -0.78 -5.65
N GLY A 86 -0.99 -1.31 -6.75
CA GLY A 86 -1.73 -1.52 -8.00
C GLY A 86 -2.24 -2.95 -8.11
N PRO A 87 -3.17 -3.20 -9.04
CA PRO A 87 -3.58 -4.56 -9.37
C PRO A 87 -2.39 -5.32 -9.97
N ALA A 88 -2.21 -6.57 -9.53
CA ALA A 88 -1.23 -7.47 -10.14
C ALA A 88 -1.88 -8.29 -11.26
N PHE A 89 -1.18 -8.42 -12.38
CA PHE A 89 -1.61 -9.32 -13.44
C PHE A 89 -1.65 -10.77 -12.94
N PRO A 90 -2.53 -11.63 -13.48
CA PRO A 90 -2.64 -13.02 -13.03
C PRO A 90 -1.30 -13.76 -12.98
N GLU A 91 -0.44 -13.56 -13.98
CA GLU A 91 0.90 -14.15 -14.08
C GLU A 91 1.92 -13.61 -13.06
N GLU A 92 1.66 -12.45 -12.46
CA GLU A 92 2.52 -11.85 -11.43
C GLU A 92 2.18 -12.32 -10.01
N ARG A 93 0.95 -12.82 -9.81
CA ARG A 93 0.41 -13.17 -8.48
C ARG A 93 1.18 -14.30 -7.80
N GLU A 94 1.70 -15.24 -8.58
CA GLU A 94 2.55 -16.32 -8.08
C GLU A 94 3.80 -15.77 -7.37
N GLU A 95 4.49 -14.79 -7.96
CA GLU A 95 5.67 -14.19 -7.37
C GLU A 95 5.34 -13.44 -6.06
N ILE A 96 4.18 -12.79 -5.99
CA ILE A 96 3.69 -12.15 -4.76
C ILE A 96 3.54 -13.18 -3.64
N VAL A 97 2.90 -14.31 -3.93
CA VAL A 97 2.69 -15.41 -2.97
C VAL A 97 4.02 -16.02 -2.53
N LEU A 98 4.91 -16.30 -3.47
CA LEU A 98 6.21 -16.93 -3.17
C LEU A 98 7.08 -16.05 -2.26
N ASN A 99 7.07 -14.73 -2.45
CA ASN A 99 7.84 -13.79 -1.66
C ASN A 99 7.10 -13.28 -0.40
N GLY A 100 5.81 -13.55 -0.27
CA GLY A 100 4.98 -13.07 0.84
C GLY A 100 4.88 -11.53 0.86
N TRP A 101 4.89 -10.89 -0.32
CA TRP A 101 4.65 -9.46 -0.43
C TRP A 101 3.18 -9.16 -0.15
N ARG A 102 2.90 -7.94 0.31
CA ARG A 102 1.53 -7.47 0.49
C ARG A 102 0.97 -6.96 -0.81
N SER A 103 -0.31 -7.21 -1.02
CA SER A 103 -1.03 -6.68 -2.17
C SER A 103 -2.43 -6.27 -1.74
N PHE A 104 -2.97 -5.27 -2.40
CA PHE A 104 -4.39 -4.99 -2.35
C PHE A 104 -5.17 -6.11 -3.04
N ILE A 105 -6.32 -6.45 -2.45
CA ILE A 105 -7.34 -7.27 -3.06
C ILE A 105 -8.56 -6.38 -3.33
N SER A 106 -8.93 -6.27 -4.59
CA SER A 106 -9.98 -5.36 -5.06
C SER A 106 -11.22 -6.08 -5.57
N THR A 107 -11.11 -7.39 -5.82
CA THR A 107 -12.21 -8.25 -6.29
C THR A 107 -12.16 -9.63 -5.66
N MET A 108 -13.30 -10.33 -5.63
CA MET A 108 -13.34 -11.72 -5.17
C MET A 108 -12.55 -12.67 -6.07
N GLU A 109 -12.54 -12.42 -7.38
CA GLU A 109 -11.72 -13.20 -8.33
C GLU A 109 -10.22 -13.13 -7.98
N GLU A 110 -9.73 -11.93 -7.64
CA GLU A 110 -8.35 -11.78 -7.13
C GLU A 110 -8.13 -12.58 -5.86
N ALA A 111 -9.04 -12.47 -4.89
CA ALA A 111 -8.95 -13.20 -3.62
C ALA A 111 -8.90 -14.71 -3.84
N GLU A 112 -9.79 -15.26 -4.65
CA GLU A 112 -9.85 -16.69 -4.96
C GLU A 112 -8.58 -17.19 -5.66
N HIS A 113 -8.05 -16.41 -6.61
CA HIS A 113 -6.81 -16.76 -7.29
C HIS A 113 -5.63 -16.75 -6.34
N TYR A 114 -5.48 -15.72 -5.49
CA TYR A 114 -4.43 -15.68 -4.47
C TYR A 114 -4.57 -16.82 -3.45
N ASN A 115 -5.79 -17.13 -3.03
CA ASN A 115 -6.04 -18.27 -2.14
C ASN A 115 -5.60 -19.59 -2.76
N SER A 116 -5.93 -19.81 -4.04
CA SER A 116 -5.54 -21.02 -4.78
C SER A 116 -4.02 -21.16 -4.91
N LEU A 117 -3.32 -20.07 -5.23
CA LEU A 117 -1.86 -20.03 -5.29
C LEU A 117 -1.24 -20.25 -3.91
N ALA A 118 -1.74 -19.58 -2.88
CA ALA A 118 -1.23 -19.72 -1.51
C ALA A 118 -1.38 -21.18 -1.02
N ARG A 119 -2.54 -21.79 -1.28
CA ARG A 119 -2.78 -23.22 -0.98
C ARG A 119 -1.82 -24.14 -1.75
N LEU A 120 -1.61 -23.87 -3.04
CA LEU A 120 -0.68 -24.66 -3.88
C LEU A 120 0.74 -24.67 -3.31
N TYR A 121 1.19 -23.54 -2.77
CA TYR A 121 2.52 -23.38 -2.19
C TYR A 121 2.60 -23.63 -0.67
N GLY A 122 1.50 -24.09 -0.05
CA GLY A 122 1.44 -24.34 1.40
C GLY A 122 1.72 -23.10 2.23
N LYS A 123 1.26 -21.92 1.77
CA LYS A 123 1.48 -20.62 2.41
C LYS A 123 0.16 -20.03 2.89
N THR A 124 0.26 -19.13 3.86
CA THR A 124 -0.80 -18.18 4.19
C THR A 124 -0.35 -16.80 3.73
N LEU A 125 -1.12 -16.18 2.84
CA LEU A 125 -0.80 -14.88 2.28
C LEU A 125 -1.47 -13.77 3.10
N PRO A 126 -0.72 -12.86 3.73
CA PRO A 126 -1.30 -11.66 4.32
C PRO A 126 -1.73 -10.70 3.21
N ILE A 127 -2.97 -10.24 3.30
CA ILE A 127 -3.60 -9.36 2.31
C ILE A 127 -4.21 -8.12 2.95
N HIS A 128 -4.33 -7.05 2.16
CA HIS A 128 -5.12 -5.90 2.52
C HIS A 128 -6.32 -5.78 1.58
N LEU A 129 -7.49 -5.54 2.15
CA LEU A 129 -8.70 -5.28 1.38
C LEU A 129 -8.67 -3.85 0.85
N SER A 130 -8.95 -3.68 -0.43
CA SER A 130 -9.19 -2.37 -1.02
C SER A 130 -10.67 -2.06 -1.02
N VAL A 131 -11.07 -0.92 -0.48
CA VAL A 131 -12.45 -0.42 -0.60
C VAL A 131 -12.48 0.87 -1.42
N ASP A 132 -13.52 1.04 -2.21
CA ASP A 132 -13.71 2.27 -2.98
C ASP A 132 -14.68 3.20 -2.25
N THR A 133 -14.17 4.33 -1.82
CA THR A 133 -14.94 5.39 -1.16
C THR A 133 -15.32 6.54 -2.09
N GLY A 134 -15.07 6.37 -3.40
CA GLY A 134 -15.40 7.36 -4.41
C GLY A 134 -14.25 7.76 -5.33
N MET A 135 -13.11 7.05 -5.29
CA MET A 135 -12.05 7.24 -6.27
C MET A 135 -12.40 6.66 -7.64
N GLY A 136 -13.19 5.57 -7.68
CA GLY A 136 -13.62 4.94 -8.94
C GLY A 136 -12.50 4.22 -9.69
N ARG A 137 -11.44 3.77 -9.00
CA ARG A 137 -10.29 3.09 -9.61
C ARG A 137 -10.30 1.58 -9.40
N GLY A 138 -10.77 1.14 -8.26
CA GLY A 138 -10.84 -0.26 -7.85
C GLY A 138 -11.04 -0.37 -6.34
N GLY A 139 -11.54 -1.52 -5.91
CA GLY A 139 -11.89 -1.79 -4.53
C GLY A 139 -13.34 -2.21 -4.39
N PHE A 140 -13.66 -2.85 -3.28
CA PHE A 140 -15.03 -3.28 -2.96
C PHE A 140 -15.91 -2.07 -2.65
N LEU A 141 -17.09 -2.05 -3.24
CA LEU A 141 -18.11 -1.05 -2.97
C LEU A 141 -18.83 -1.34 -1.65
N PRO A 142 -19.48 -0.34 -1.02
CA PRO A 142 -20.20 -0.54 0.24
C PRO A 142 -21.26 -1.63 0.22
N ASP A 143 -21.96 -1.80 -0.89
CA ASP A 143 -23.01 -2.81 -1.09
C ASP A 143 -22.48 -4.23 -1.29
N GLN A 144 -21.18 -4.38 -1.63
CA GLN A 144 -20.49 -5.66 -1.77
C GLN A 144 -19.92 -6.19 -0.45
N LEU A 145 -19.97 -5.41 0.63
CA LEU A 145 -19.24 -5.69 1.87
C LEU A 145 -19.71 -6.97 2.58
N GLU A 146 -21.00 -7.23 2.63
CA GLU A 146 -21.55 -8.42 3.29
C GLU A 146 -21.20 -9.70 2.53
N GLU A 147 -21.28 -9.67 1.19
CA GLU A 147 -20.84 -10.78 0.35
C GLU A 147 -19.34 -11.03 0.51
N LEU A 148 -18.51 -9.97 0.47
CA LEU A 148 -17.08 -10.04 0.70
C LEU A 148 -16.76 -10.73 2.03
N LEU A 149 -17.35 -10.27 3.15
CA LEU A 149 -17.10 -10.82 4.49
C LEU A 149 -17.53 -12.27 4.62
N SER A 150 -18.63 -12.65 3.98
CA SER A 150 -19.08 -14.04 3.94
C SER A 150 -18.11 -14.95 3.20
N ARG A 151 -17.70 -14.56 1.99
CA ARG A 151 -16.84 -15.36 1.11
C ARG A 151 -15.39 -15.42 1.57
N LEU A 152 -14.86 -14.35 2.17
CA LEU A 152 -13.52 -14.35 2.73
C LEU A 152 -13.31 -15.41 3.81
N GLY A 153 -14.36 -15.74 4.57
CA GLY A 153 -14.32 -16.79 5.59
C GLY A 153 -14.03 -18.20 5.02
N GLU A 154 -14.21 -18.39 3.72
CA GLU A 154 -13.99 -19.66 3.02
C GLU A 154 -12.56 -19.75 2.43
N LEU A 155 -11.82 -18.64 2.43
CA LEU A 155 -10.48 -18.53 1.83
C LEU A 155 -9.37 -18.72 2.89
N ASP A 156 -9.17 -19.95 3.32
CA ASP A 156 -8.32 -20.39 4.45
C ASP A 156 -6.81 -20.10 4.30
N SER A 157 -6.36 -19.87 3.09
CA SER A 157 -4.95 -19.56 2.79
C SER A 157 -4.70 -18.05 2.64
N LEU A 158 -5.72 -17.22 2.90
CA LEU A 158 -5.58 -15.77 2.99
C LEU A 158 -5.68 -15.31 4.45
N HIS A 159 -4.90 -14.29 4.78
CA HIS A 159 -4.95 -13.62 6.07
C HIS A 159 -5.22 -12.12 5.87
N PRO A 160 -6.49 -11.67 5.97
CA PRO A 160 -6.81 -10.25 5.90
C PRO A 160 -6.24 -9.51 7.11
N GLU A 161 -5.15 -8.78 6.93
CA GLU A 161 -4.49 -8.02 8.00
C GLU A 161 -4.67 -6.51 7.88
N GLY A 162 -5.18 -6.05 6.74
CA GLY A 162 -5.31 -4.61 6.50
C GLY A 162 -6.51 -4.23 5.64
N LEU A 163 -6.85 -2.96 5.74
CA LEU A 163 -7.85 -2.27 4.95
C LEU A 163 -7.30 -0.96 4.43
N GLY A 164 -7.57 -0.64 3.17
CA GLY A 164 -7.17 0.64 2.63
C GLY A 164 -8.11 1.17 1.56
N ALA A 165 -8.02 2.49 1.34
CA ALA A 165 -8.63 3.19 0.23
C ALA A 165 -7.69 4.32 -0.22
N HIS A 166 -8.18 5.20 -1.09
CA HIS A 166 -7.42 6.36 -1.54
C HIS A 166 -8.30 7.59 -1.68
N LEU A 167 -7.77 8.74 -1.27
CA LEU A 167 -8.41 10.05 -1.38
C LEU A 167 -7.85 10.77 -2.62
N PRO A 168 -8.63 10.96 -3.69
CA PRO A 168 -8.13 11.53 -4.95
C PRO A 168 -7.89 13.04 -4.90
N CYS A 169 -8.59 13.77 -4.04
CA CYS A 169 -8.63 15.23 -4.03
C CYS A 169 -8.53 15.83 -2.61
N ALA A 170 -7.71 15.22 -1.76
CA ALA A 170 -7.55 15.71 -0.38
C ALA A 170 -7.00 17.13 -0.28
N ASP A 171 -6.29 17.59 -1.29
CA ASP A 171 -5.73 18.94 -1.45
C ASP A 171 -6.64 19.93 -2.17
N GLU A 172 -7.70 19.44 -2.84
CA GLU A 172 -8.54 20.28 -3.71
C GLU A 172 -9.97 20.45 -3.20
N ASP A 173 -10.59 19.37 -2.69
CA ASP A 173 -12.00 19.38 -2.28
C ASP A 173 -12.21 18.76 -0.89
N ARG A 174 -12.37 19.66 0.09
CA ARG A 174 -12.58 19.25 1.49
C ARG A 174 -13.91 18.49 1.70
N GLU A 175 -14.98 18.88 1.00
CA GLU A 175 -16.29 18.29 1.21
C GLU A 175 -16.33 16.85 0.67
N ILE A 176 -15.80 16.63 -0.52
CA ILE A 176 -15.65 15.30 -1.11
C ILE A 176 -14.78 14.44 -0.19
N THR A 177 -13.64 14.96 0.25
CA THR A 177 -12.70 14.24 1.11
C THR A 177 -13.34 13.82 2.44
N LEU A 178 -14.07 14.71 3.11
CA LEU A 178 -14.76 14.36 4.35
C LEU A 178 -15.85 13.31 4.16
N ARG A 179 -16.59 13.33 3.03
CA ARG A 179 -17.57 12.28 2.70
C ARG A 179 -16.89 10.92 2.49
N GLN A 180 -15.74 10.90 1.81
CA GLN A 180 -14.97 9.67 1.58
C GLN A 180 -14.39 9.12 2.88
N ILE A 181 -13.87 9.97 3.76
CA ILE A 181 -13.40 9.57 5.10
C ILE A 181 -14.57 8.96 5.89
N ALA A 182 -15.72 9.64 5.95
CA ALA A 182 -16.88 9.13 6.67
C ALA A 182 -17.39 7.79 6.13
N LEU A 183 -17.30 7.57 4.81
CA LEU A 183 -17.64 6.29 4.20
C LEU A 183 -16.63 5.20 4.59
N PHE A 184 -15.33 5.51 4.50
CA PHE A 184 -14.26 4.61 4.90
C PHE A 184 -14.42 4.15 6.35
N GLU A 185 -14.68 5.08 7.28
CA GLU A 185 -14.89 4.79 8.71
C GLU A 185 -16.04 3.82 8.94
N ARG A 186 -17.18 3.99 8.24
CA ARG A 186 -18.30 3.05 8.33
C ARG A 186 -17.94 1.66 7.83
N MET A 187 -17.24 1.57 6.68
CA MET A 187 -16.80 0.29 6.13
C MET A 187 -15.77 -0.38 7.04
N ALA A 188 -14.80 0.39 7.54
CA ALA A 188 -13.78 -0.10 8.46
C ALA A 188 -14.39 -0.64 9.78
N ALA A 189 -15.36 0.07 10.36
CA ALA A 189 -16.07 -0.38 11.54
C ALA A 189 -16.77 -1.73 11.29
N ARG A 190 -17.48 -1.84 10.16
CA ARG A 190 -18.18 -3.09 9.80
C ARG A 190 -17.24 -4.27 9.57
N ILE A 191 -16.09 -4.03 8.90
CA ILE A 191 -15.10 -5.08 8.65
C ILE A 191 -14.43 -5.52 9.96
N ARG A 192 -14.12 -4.59 10.86
CA ARG A 192 -13.51 -4.88 12.17
C ARG A 192 -14.40 -5.74 13.09
N GLU A 193 -15.70 -5.75 12.91
CA GLU A 193 -16.59 -6.67 13.63
C GLU A 193 -16.32 -8.15 13.29
N LYS A 194 -15.73 -8.43 12.14
CA LYS A 194 -15.49 -9.77 11.62
C LYS A 194 -14.02 -10.13 11.47
N LEU A 195 -13.17 -9.15 11.21
CA LEU A 195 -11.75 -9.35 10.89
C LEU A 195 -10.86 -8.50 11.81
N PRO A 196 -9.84 -9.10 12.43
CA PRO A 196 -8.87 -8.37 13.27
C PRO A 196 -7.89 -7.60 12.38
N LEU A 197 -8.28 -6.44 11.87
CA LEU A 197 -7.42 -5.61 11.04
C LEU A 197 -6.29 -4.98 11.86
N LYS A 198 -5.07 -5.25 11.48
CA LYS A 198 -3.87 -4.62 12.06
C LYS A 198 -3.58 -3.27 11.43
N TYR A 199 -3.84 -3.13 10.13
CA TYR A 199 -3.52 -1.93 9.37
C TYR A 199 -4.78 -1.31 8.77
N CYS A 200 -4.93 0.01 8.93
CA CYS A 200 -5.92 0.80 8.22
C CYS A 200 -5.24 2.01 7.60
N HIS A 201 -5.29 2.14 6.28
CA HIS A 201 -4.61 3.24 5.59
C HIS A 201 -5.50 3.87 4.52
N LEU A 202 -5.69 5.17 4.63
CA LEU A 202 -6.49 5.99 3.73
C LEU A 202 -5.72 7.25 3.29
N ALA A 203 -4.97 7.84 4.22
CA ALA A 203 -4.34 9.13 4.01
C ALA A 203 -3.19 9.07 3.00
N ASN A 204 -3.24 9.93 1.99
CA ASN A 204 -2.06 10.41 1.30
C ASN A 204 -1.40 11.54 2.12
N SER A 205 -0.29 12.13 1.62
CA SER A 205 0.45 13.14 2.38
C SER A 205 -0.39 14.36 2.77
N HIS A 206 -1.28 14.84 1.90
CA HIS A 206 -2.19 15.97 2.21
C HIS A 206 -3.23 15.58 3.26
N ALA A 207 -3.92 14.46 3.05
CA ALA A 207 -4.93 14.01 3.99
C ALA A 207 -4.35 13.75 5.38
N TYR A 208 -3.13 13.26 5.42
CA TYR A 208 -2.42 12.98 6.65
C TYR A 208 -2.14 14.23 7.50
N LEU A 209 -1.84 15.36 6.86
CA LEU A 209 -1.54 16.63 7.54
C LEU A 209 -2.80 17.41 7.90
N ASP A 210 -3.87 17.31 7.12
CA ASP A 210 -5.00 18.22 7.14
C ASP A 210 -6.30 17.63 7.69
N TYR A 211 -6.37 16.29 7.85
CA TYR A 211 -7.59 15.61 8.26
C TYR A 211 -7.35 14.63 9.42
N GLU A 212 -8.33 14.54 10.31
CA GLU A 212 -8.40 13.45 11.28
C GLU A 212 -9.12 12.25 10.67
N ILE A 213 -8.47 11.09 10.73
CA ILE A 213 -8.98 9.82 10.23
C ILE A 213 -8.87 8.80 11.38
N PRO A 214 -9.95 8.58 12.15
CA PRO A 214 -9.90 7.80 13.39
C PRO A 214 -9.45 6.34 13.23
N SER A 215 -9.81 5.71 12.10
CA SER A 215 -9.42 4.33 11.81
C SER A 215 -7.99 4.19 11.25
N HIS A 216 -7.35 5.29 10.88
CA HIS A 216 -6.02 5.28 10.30
C HIS A 216 -4.95 5.02 11.37
N ASN A 217 -4.00 4.10 11.06
CA ASN A 217 -2.89 3.78 11.97
C ASN A 217 -1.57 3.57 11.24
#